data_9e9455d492b467e3dde001a3aea4dcac
#
_entry.id   9e9455d492b467e3dde001a3aea4dcac
#
_cell.length_a   1.000
_cell.length_b   1.000
_cell.length_c   1.000
_cell.angle_alpha   90.00
_cell.angle_beta   90.00
_cell.angle_gamma   90.00
#
_symmetry.space_group_name_H-M   'P 1'
#
loop_
_entity.id
_entity.type
_entity.pdbx_description
1 polymer ?
#
loop_
_entity_poly.entity_id
_entity_poly.type
_entity_poly.pdbx_seq_one_letter_code
_entity_poly.pdbx_strand_id
1 'polypeptide(L)'
;SDLYMGSMNESNQVRLFLNQYSQLASKHKCLIIFLHHCGKRTENFMPSKHNLLGSQAFEAKMRLVLELRTDIENVTYKHLCCVKGNYLSAEYKTESIKLKFSDSLTFSETGEHVPFENLLPISSDNETKYNAIMQFKADGLTLDEIAKKVGYKDKSGVSKFLARYDKTKH
;
A
#
# COMPACT_ATOMS: atom_id res chain seq x y z
N SER A 1 7.53 -15.82 8.57
CA SER A 1 8.87 -15.41 9.05
C SER A 1 9.32 -16.16 10.30
N ASP A 2 8.42 -16.71 11.09
CA ASP A 2 8.71 -17.38 12.36
C ASP A 2 9.48 -18.70 12.20
N LEU A 3 9.54 -19.22 10.98
CA LEU A 3 10.36 -20.40 10.65
C LEU A 3 11.85 -20.06 10.45
N TYR A 4 12.20 -18.79 10.32
CA TYR A 4 13.58 -18.38 10.16
C TYR A 4 14.19 -18.00 11.50
N MET A 5 15.11 -18.83 11.98
CA MET A 5 15.76 -18.66 13.29
C MET A 5 16.98 -17.73 13.29
N GLY A 6 17.35 -17.16 12.13
CA GLY A 6 18.48 -16.25 11.99
C GLY A 6 18.06 -14.76 11.98
N SER A 7 19.03 -13.88 11.89
CA SER A 7 18.80 -12.44 11.72
C SER A 7 18.29 -12.15 10.32
N MET A 8 17.09 -11.58 10.20
CA MET A 8 16.51 -11.14 8.91
C MET A 8 17.33 -10.03 8.22
N ASN A 9 18.29 -9.44 8.92
CA ASN A 9 19.21 -8.44 8.37
C ASN A 9 20.42 -9.05 7.67
N GLU A 10 20.70 -10.34 7.83
CA GLU A 10 21.80 -11.05 7.20
C GLU A 10 21.42 -11.57 5.81
N SER A 11 21.62 -10.75 4.79
CA SER A 11 21.18 -11.00 3.42
C SER A 11 21.61 -12.37 2.86
N ASN A 12 22.80 -12.86 3.21
CA ASN A 12 23.30 -14.15 2.70
C ASN A 12 22.56 -15.33 3.32
N GLN A 13 22.34 -15.29 4.63
CA GLN A 13 21.59 -16.33 5.34
C GLN A 13 20.11 -16.39 4.88
N VAL A 14 19.50 -15.22 4.71
CA VAL A 14 18.13 -15.13 4.16
C VAL A 14 18.06 -15.73 2.74
N ARG A 15 19.05 -15.46 1.89
CA ARG A 15 19.10 -16.06 0.54
C ARG A 15 19.25 -17.57 0.57
N LEU A 16 20.10 -18.11 1.45
CA LEU A 16 20.29 -19.56 1.60
C LEU A 16 19.00 -20.23 2.05
N PHE A 17 18.35 -19.67 3.06
CA PHE A 17 17.06 -20.14 3.54
C PHE A 17 16.01 -20.16 2.42
N LEU A 18 15.82 -19.07 1.70
CA LEU A 18 14.82 -18.98 0.63
C LEU A 18 15.15 -19.86 -0.57
N ASN A 19 16.43 -20.13 -0.85
CA ASN A 19 16.82 -21.06 -1.91
C ASN A 19 16.33 -22.48 -1.67
N GLN A 20 16.32 -22.96 -0.42
CA GLN A 20 15.78 -24.29 -0.07
C GLN A 20 14.31 -24.40 -0.45
N TYR A 21 13.51 -23.37 -0.13
CA TYR A 21 12.09 -23.33 -0.49
C TYR A 21 11.87 -23.19 -2.00
N SER A 22 12.73 -22.45 -2.68
CA SER A 22 12.66 -22.32 -4.15
C SER A 22 12.93 -23.67 -4.82
N GLN A 23 13.89 -24.44 -4.31
CA GLN A 23 14.18 -25.81 -4.80
C GLN A 23 13.00 -26.75 -4.52
N LEU A 24 12.42 -26.68 -3.31
CA LEU A 24 11.26 -27.47 -2.93
C LEU A 24 10.06 -27.17 -3.84
N ALA A 25 9.76 -25.89 -4.06
CA ALA A 25 8.69 -25.46 -4.95
C ALA A 25 8.88 -25.98 -6.38
N SER A 26 10.12 -25.88 -6.89
CA SER A 26 10.45 -26.37 -8.22
C SER A 26 10.34 -27.89 -8.33
N LYS A 27 10.87 -28.62 -7.35
CA LYS A 27 10.84 -30.10 -7.31
C LYS A 27 9.42 -30.64 -7.27
N HIS A 28 8.56 -30.02 -6.45
CA HIS A 28 7.18 -30.49 -6.24
C HIS A 28 6.14 -29.73 -7.05
N LYS A 29 6.56 -28.78 -7.91
CA LYS A 29 5.69 -27.94 -8.74
C LYS A 29 4.55 -27.29 -7.92
N CYS A 30 4.90 -26.78 -6.73
CA CYS A 30 3.95 -26.18 -5.80
C CYS A 30 4.22 -24.68 -5.59
N LEU A 31 3.18 -23.99 -5.12
CA LEU A 31 3.28 -22.61 -4.63
C LEU A 31 3.67 -22.65 -3.14
N ILE A 32 4.63 -21.81 -2.76
CA ILE A 32 4.97 -21.55 -1.37
C ILE A 32 4.63 -20.11 -1.04
N ILE A 33 3.82 -19.91 -0.02
CA ILE A 33 3.40 -18.60 0.47
C ILE A 33 4.08 -18.35 1.82
N PHE A 34 4.82 -17.26 1.92
CA PHE A 34 5.39 -16.79 3.18
C PHE A 34 4.50 -15.70 3.78
N LEU A 35 4.01 -15.94 4.99
CA LEU A 35 3.38 -14.90 5.79
C LEU A 35 4.47 -14.09 6.49
N HIS A 36 4.40 -12.77 6.38
CA HIS A 36 5.42 -11.87 6.88
C HIS A 36 4.79 -10.61 7.46
N HIS A 37 5.39 -10.09 8.53
CA HIS A 37 4.94 -8.85 9.15
C HIS A 37 5.47 -7.62 8.42
N CYS A 38 4.65 -6.59 8.34
CA CYS A 38 5.07 -5.25 7.93
C CYS A 38 5.72 -4.50 9.10
N GLY A 39 6.49 -3.47 8.80
CA GLY A 39 7.04 -2.56 9.78
C GLY A 39 5.95 -1.80 10.56
N LYS A 40 6.29 -1.34 11.76
CA LYS A 40 5.40 -0.45 12.53
C LYS A 40 5.14 0.83 11.72
N ARG A 41 3.90 1.32 11.76
CA ARG A 41 3.44 2.53 11.06
C ARG A 41 3.39 2.42 9.53
N THR A 42 3.40 1.22 8.97
CA THR A 42 3.26 1.07 7.50
C THR A 42 1.89 1.55 7.00
N GLU A 43 0.88 1.60 7.88
CA GLU A 43 -0.42 2.21 7.58
C GLU A 43 -0.33 3.69 7.20
N ASN A 44 0.71 4.41 7.64
CA ASN A 44 0.94 5.82 7.33
C ASN A 44 1.68 6.04 6.01
N PHE A 45 2.11 4.97 5.35
CA PHE A 45 2.83 5.04 4.08
C PHE A 45 2.03 4.34 2.99
N MET A 46 2.25 4.72 1.74
CA MET A 46 1.66 4.02 0.60
C MET A 46 2.07 2.54 0.58
N PRO A 47 1.20 1.64 0.08
CA PRO A 47 1.58 0.26 -0.15
C PRO A 47 2.87 0.17 -0.94
N SER A 48 3.85 -0.56 -0.40
CA SER A 48 5.18 -0.66 -1.01
C SER A 48 5.90 -1.94 -0.59
N LYS A 49 6.66 -2.51 -1.50
CA LYS A 49 7.58 -3.60 -1.19
C LYS A 49 8.60 -3.24 -0.09
N HIS A 50 8.88 -1.96 0.12
CA HIS A 50 9.77 -1.46 1.16
C HIS A 50 9.15 -1.48 2.57
N ASN A 51 7.85 -1.74 2.68
CA ASN A 51 7.16 -1.89 3.95
C ASN A 51 7.45 -3.25 4.63
N LEU A 52 8.02 -4.20 3.89
CA LEU A 52 8.44 -5.48 4.45
C LEU A 52 9.55 -5.31 5.48
N LEU A 53 9.38 -5.94 6.65
CA LEU A 53 10.43 -6.02 7.65
C LEU A 53 11.58 -6.93 7.18
N GLY A 54 12.81 -6.52 7.48
CA GLY A 54 13.99 -7.33 7.27
C GLY A 54 14.78 -6.98 6.00
N SER A 55 15.57 -7.94 5.54
CA SER A 55 16.55 -7.69 4.49
C SER A 55 15.91 -7.54 3.11
N GLN A 56 16.47 -6.65 2.29
CA GLN A 56 16.14 -6.54 0.87
C GLN A 56 16.28 -7.88 0.12
N ALA A 57 17.09 -8.80 0.66
CA ALA A 57 17.26 -10.13 0.07
C ALA A 57 15.96 -10.96 0.13
N PHE A 58 15.12 -10.76 1.16
CA PHE A 58 13.82 -11.43 1.25
C PHE A 58 12.91 -10.94 0.13
N GLU A 59 12.72 -9.62 0.02
CA GLU A 59 11.91 -9.01 -1.04
C GLU A 59 12.43 -9.39 -2.44
N ALA A 60 13.76 -9.33 -2.66
CA ALA A 60 14.35 -9.59 -3.96
C ALA A 60 14.04 -11.00 -4.51
N LYS A 61 13.93 -12.00 -3.64
CA LYS A 61 13.62 -13.40 -3.99
C LYS A 61 12.13 -13.65 -4.31
N MET A 62 11.23 -12.83 -3.81
CA MET A 62 9.79 -13.00 -4.04
C MET A 62 9.42 -12.60 -5.47
N ARG A 63 8.65 -13.43 -6.15
CA ARG A 63 8.09 -13.13 -7.48
C ARG A 63 6.82 -12.29 -7.41
N LEU A 64 6.08 -12.49 -6.34
CA LEU A 64 4.86 -11.74 -6.01
C LEU A 64 4.94 -11.34 -4.54
N VAL A 65 4.61 -10.09 -4.25
CA VAL A 65 4.45 -9.57 -2.88
C VAL A 65 3.10 -8.89 -2.81
N LEU A 66 2.28 -9.35 -1.89
CA LEU A 66 0.96 -8.81 -1.59
C LEU A 66 1.00 -8.20 -0.18
N GLU A 67 0.47 -6.99 -0.04
CA GLU A 67 0.27 -6.34 1.24
C GLU A 67 -1.22 -6.28 1.52
N LEU A 68 -1.64 -6.81 2.67
CA LEU A 68 -3.03 -6.77 3.13
C LEU A 68 -3.17 -5.64 4.15
N ARG A 69 -4.04 -4.67 3.87
CA ARG A 69 -4.32 -3.52 4.74
C ARG A 69 -5.75 -3.52 5.22
N THR A 70 -5.96 -2.95 6.40
CA THR A 70 -7.31 -2.62 6.86
C THR A 70 -7.74 -1.31 6.20
N ASP A 71 -9.00 -1.24 5.78
CA ASP A 71 -9.60 0.01 5.31
C ASP A 71 -9.62 1.04 6.44
N ILE A 72 -9.32 2.30 6.12
CA ILE A 72 -9.19 3.38 7.11
C ILE A 72 -10.53 3.86 7.67
N GLU A 73 -11.62 3.65 6.94
CA GLU A 73 -12.98 4.09 7.32
C GLU A 73 -13.79 2.96 7.95
N ASN A 74 -13.57 1.72 7.48
CA ASN A 74 -14.37 0.57 7.90
C ASN A 74 -13.53 -0.70 8.02
N VAL A 75 -13.30 -1.14 9.23
CA VAL A 75 -12.49 -2.33 9.57
C VAL A 75 -12.98 -3.64 8.95
N THR A 76 -14.24 -3.70 8.50
CA THR A 76 -14.82 -4.86 7.80
C THR A 76 -14.21 -5.03 6.41
N TYR A 77 -13.69 -3.97 5.82
CA TYR A 77 -13.03 -4.02 4.52
C TYR A 77 -11.52 -4.13 4.67
N LYS A 78 -10.93 -4.83 3.72
CA LYS A 78 -9.48 -4.99 3.58
C LYS A 78 -9.08 -4.67 2.14
N HIS A 79 -7.86 -4.20 1.98
CA HIS A 79 -7.27 -3.88 0.68
C HIS A 79 -6.12 -4.83 0.39
N LEU A 80 -6.23 -5.60 -0.68
CA LEU A 80 -5.16 -6.44 -1.16
C LEU A 80 -4.36 -5.66 -2.21
N CYS A 81 -3.14 -5.27 -1.85
CA CYS A 81 -2.26 -4.44 -2.65
C CYS A 81 -1.15 -5.31 -3.26
N CYS A 82 -1.01 -5.33 -4.57
CA CYS A 82 0.14 -5.95 -5.21
C CYS A 82 1.31 -4.96 -5.25
N VAL A 83 2.24 -5.08 -4.31
CA VAL A 83 3.40 -4.19 -4.20
C VAL A 83 4.62 -4.65 -5.02
N LYS A 84 4.61 -5.90 -5.48
CA LYS A 84 5.59 -6.46 -6.42
C LYS A 84 4.94 -7.59 -7.23
N GLY A 85 5.11 -7.57 -8.53
CA GLY A 85 4.67 -8.63 -9.42
C GLY A 85 5.33 -8.48 -10.78
N ASN A 86 6.11 -9.50 -11.20
CA ASN A 86 6.89 -9.41 -12.43
C ASN A 86 6.03 -9.59 -13.69
N TYR A 87 4.89 -10.26 -13.56
CA TYR A 87 4.04 -10.67 -14.67
C TYR A 87 2.62 -10.06 -14.59
N LEU A 88 2.43 -9.05 -13.75
CA LEU A 88 1.16 -8.35 -13.61
C LEU A 88 1.20 -7.01 -14.35
N SER A 89 0.06 -6.62 -14.91
CA SER A 89 -0.10 -5.31 -15.53
C SER A 89 0.09 -4.16 -14.54
N ALA A 90 0.34 -2.96 -15.05
CA ALA A 90 0.67 -1.80 -14.22
C ALA A 90 -0.47 -1.40 -13.27
N GLU A 91 -1.72 -1.56 -13.70
CA GLU A 91 -2.93 -1.23 -12.91
C GLU A 91 -2.97 -1.94 -11.55
N TYR A 92 -2.63 -3.25 -11.51
CA TYR A 92 -2.55 -4.00 -10.25
C TYR A 92 -1.46 -3.51 -9.28
N LYS A 93 -0.56 -2.63 -9.74
CA LYS A 93 0.53 -2.08 -8.92
C LYS A 93 0.24 -0.67 -8.40
N THR A 94 -0.88 -0.09 -8.78
CA THR A 94 -1.31 1.25 -8.40
C THR A 94 -2.63 1.27 -7.65
N GLU A 95 -3.41 0.19 -7.79
CA GLU A 95 -4.71 0.04 -7.17
C GLU A 95 -4.79 -1.25 -6.37
N SER A 96 -5.52 -1.20 -5.27
CA SER A 96 -5.83 -2.35 -4.43
C SER A 96 -7.15 -2.99 -4.85
N ILE A 97 -7.28 -4.29 -4.64
CA ILE A 97 -8.56 -4.98 -4.67
C ILE A 97 -9.21 -4.82 -3.28
N LYS A 98 -10.39 -4.23 -3.23
CA LYS A 98 -11.15 -4.10 -1.98
C LYS A 98 -11.89 -5.40 -1.69
N LEU A 99 -11.66 -5.94 -0.50
CA LEU A 99 -12.23 -7.19 -0.02
C LEU A 99 -13.12 -6.92 1.20
N LYS A 100 -14.25 -7.62 1.29
CA LYS A 100 -15.06 -7.67 2.49
C LYS A 100 -14.63 -8.86 3.34
N PHE A 101 -14.30 -8.61 4.61
CA PHE A 101 -13.97 -9.64 5.58
C PHE A 101 -15.22 -9.99 6.38
N SER A 102 -15.56 -11.26 6.45
CA SER A 102 -16.77 -11.75 7.13
C SER A 102 -16.45 -12.35 8.49
N ASP A 103 -17.48 -12.49 9.33
CA ASP A 103 -17.38 -13.15 10.65
C ASP A 103 -16.99 -14.62 10.54
N SER A 104 -17.21 -15.27 9.39
CA SER A 104 -16.74 -16.61 9.07
C SER A 104 -15.26 -16.69 8.69
N LEU A 105 -14.51 -15.59 8.88
CA LEU A 105 -13.08 -15.45 8.58
C LEU A 105 -12.75 -15.66 7.09
N THR A 106 -13.68 -15.30 6.22
CA THR A 106 -13.49 -15.38 4.76
C THR A 106 -13.43 -13.98 4.13
N PHE A 107 -12.74 -13.90 3.01
CA PHE A 107 -12.73 -12.70 2.16
C PHE A 107 -13.62 -12.92 0.94
N SER A 108 -14.41 -11.91 0.62
CA SER A 108 -15.15 -11.82 -0.64
C SER A 108 -14.76 -10.57 -1.40
N GLU A 109 -14.64 -10.69 -2.70
CA GLU A 109 -14.36 -9.55 -3.57
C GLU A 109 -15.57 -8.63 -3.64
N THR A 110 -15.34 -7.32 -3.60
CA THR A 110 -16.42 -6.31 -3.75
C THR A 110 -16.59 -5.85 -5.19
N GLY A 111 -15.63 -6.15 -6.06
CA GLY A 111 -15.54 -5.61 -7.42
C GLY A 111 -14.97 -4.19 -7.47
N GLU A 112 -14.61 -3.60 -6.33
CA GLU A 112 -14.04 -2.26 -6.24
C GLU A 112 -12.51 -2.30 -6.25
N HIS A 113 -11.91 -1.39 -7.02
CA HIS A 113 -10.48 -1.10 -7.03
C HIS A 113 -10.25 0.29 -6.43
N VAL A 114 -9.27 0.40 -5.54
CA VAL A 114 -8.99 1.65 -4.83
C VAL A 114 -7.53 2.05 -5.03
N PRO A 115 -7.26 3.25 -5.56
CA PRO A 115 -5.89 3.76 -5.71
C PRO A 115 -5.12 3.75 -4.39
N PHE A 116 -3.84 3.40 -4.42
CA PHE A 116 -3.01 3.29 -3.22
C PHE A 116 -2.93 4.59 -2.43
N GLU A 117 -2.99 5.74 -3.12
CA GLU A 117 -3.02 7.07 -2.49
C GLU A 117 -4.24 7.27 -1.58
N ASN A 118 -5.35 6.58 -1.85
CA ASN A 118 -6.58 6.66 -1.06
C ASN A 118 -6.58 5.73 0.17
N LEU A 119 -5.54 4.93 0.35
CA LEU A 119 -5.39 4.05 1.50
C LEU A 119 -4.62 4.69 2.66
N LEU A 120 -4.28 5.96 2.55
CA LEU A 120 -3.56 6.69 3.58
C LEU A 120 -4.52 7.44 4.50
N PRO A 121 -4.30 7.43 5.82
CA PRO A 121 -5.03 8.30 6.73
C PRO A 121 -4.77 9.76 6.37
N ILE A 122 -5.75 10.61 6.60
CA ILE A 122 -5.57 12.05 6.48
C ILE A 122 -4.71 12.50 7.65
N SER A 123 -3.48 12.92 7.37
CA SER A 123 -2.60 13.47 8.40
C SER A 123 -3.02 14.90 8.80
N SER A 124 -2.55 15.36 9.96
CA SER A 124 -2.69 16.76 10.39
C SER A 124 -2.13 17.74 9.36
N ASP A 125 -1.07 17.35 8.65
CA ASP A 125 -0.54 18.12 7.52
C ASP A 125 -1.56 18.27 6.39
N ASN A 126 -2.38 17.25 6.15
CA ASN A 126 -3.44 17.30 5.16
C ASN A 126 -4.59 18.23 5.57
N GLU A 127 -4.90 18.33 6.85
CA GLU A 127 -5.89 19.28 7.36
C GLU A 127 -5.40 20.72 7.21
N THR A 128 -4.18 20.99 7.60
CA THR A 128 -3.52 22.28 7.40
C THR A 128 -3.49 22.66 5.91
N LYS A 129 -3.14 21.71 5.06
CA LYS A 129 -3.10 21.88 3.62
C LYS A 129 -4.49 22.14 3.02
N TYR A 130 -5.51 21.42 3.49
CA TYR A 130 -6.89 21.64 3.09
C TYR A 130 -7.35 23.05 3.43
N ASN A 131 -7.13 23.46 4.68
CA ASN A 131 -7.51 24.80 5.15
C ASN A 131 -6.80 25.89 4.36
N ALA A 132 -5.50 25.71 4.05
CA ALA A 132 -4.75 26.65 3.19
C ALA A 132 -5.32 26.73 1.77
N ILE A 133 -5.69 25.58 1.17
CA ILE A 133 -6.31 25.56 -0.17
C ILE A 133 -7.67 26.27 -0.15
N MET A 134 -8.49 26.04 0.88
CA MET A 134 -9.80 26.68 1.01
C MET A 134 -9.67 28.20 1.20
N GLN A 135 -8.65 28.63 1.99
CA GLN A 135 -8.35 30.06 2.14
C GLN A 135 -7.96 30.68 0.80
N PHE A 136 -7.02 30.07 0.05
CA PHE A 136 -6.61 30.58 -1.26
C PHE A 136 -7.76 30.63 -2.27
N LYS A 137 -8.70 29.67 -2.21
CA LYS A 137 -9.91 29.72 -3.02
C LYS A 137 -10.81 30.89 -2.62
N ALA A 138 -10.98 31.17 -1.33
CA ALA A 138 -11.73 32.32 -0.83
C ALA A 138 -11.08 33.65 -1.24
N ASP A 139 -9.75 33.67 -1.30
CA ASP A 139 -8.96 34.82 -1.77
C ASP A 139 -9.01 35.00 -3.32
N GLY A 140 -9.74 34.13 -4.02
CA GLY A 140 -9.98 34.23 -5.47
C GLY A 140 -8.87 33.67 -6.36
N LEU A 141 -7.92 32.91 -5.79
CA LEU A 141 -6.85 32.29 -6.58
C LEU A 141 -7.40 31.15 -7.45
N THR A 142 -6.84 31.00 -8.64
CA THR A 142 -7.12 29.88 -9.52
C THR A 142 -6.50 28.58 -8.99
N LEU A 143 -7.05 27.43 -9.40
CA LEU A 143 -6.50 26.12 -8.98
C LEU A 143 -5.04 25.90 -9.43
N ASP A 144 -4.62 26.53 -10.54
CA ASP A 144 -3.24 26.44 -11.01
C ASP A 144 -2.28 27.26 -10.13
N GLU A 145 -2.70 28.43 -9.65
CA GLU A 145 -1.95 29.24 -8.69
C GLU A 145 -1.87 28.56 -7.31
N ILE A 146 -2.99 27.97 -6.87
CA ILE A 146 -3.05 27.22 -5.63
C ILE A 146 -2.10 26.00 -5.71
N ALA A 147 -2.10 25.27 -6.83
CA ALA A 147 -1.21 24.12 -7.02
C ALA A 147 0.25 24.49 -6.80
N LYS A 148 0.72 25.61 -7.38
CA LYS A 148 2.07 26.11 -7.18
C LYS A 148 2.38 26.43 -5.72
N LYS A 149 1.43 27.05 -5.00
CA LYS A 149 1.60 27.45 -3.59
C LYS A 149 1.66 26.27 -2.63
N VAL A 150 0.89 25.22 -2.90
CA VAL A 150 0.80 24.03 -2.02
C VAL A 150 1.68 22.86 -2.49
N GLY A 151 2.51 23.07 -3.51
CA GLY A 151 3.52 22.11 -3.97
C GLY A 151 2.98 20.99 -4.87
N TYR A 152 1.87 21.23 -5.57
CA TYR A 152 1.39 20.31 -6.62
C TYR A 152 1.92 20.72 -8.00
N LYS A 153 2.06 19.75 -8.88
CA LYS A 153 2.53 19.96 -10.25
C LYS A 153 1.52 20.78 -11.07
N ASP A 154 0.24 20.55 -10.85
CA ASP A 154 -0.87 21.14 -11.60
C ASP A 154 -2.18 21.15 -10.78
N LYS A 155 -3.22 21.78 -11.33
CA LYS A 155 -4.57 21.83 -10.73
C LYS A 155 -5.22 20.46 -10.49
N SER A 156 -4.84 19.43 -11.27
CA SER A 156 -5.38 18.08 -11.11
C SER A 156 -5.00 17.49 -9.74
N GLY A 157 -3.78 17.77 -9.27
CA GLY A 157 -3.33 17.38 -7.93
C GLY A 157 -4.18 18.01 -6.82
N VAL A 158 -4.49 19.30 -6.94
CA VAL A 158 -5.36 20.02 -5.98
C VAL A 158 -6.79 19.45 -6.00
N SER A 159 -7.35 19.25 -7.20
CA SER A 159 -8.71 18.72 -7.35
C SER A 159 -8.86 17.31 -6.76
N LYS A 160 -7.90 16.43 -7.03
CA LYS A 160 -7.86 15.07 -6.45
C LYS A 160 -7.74 15.10 -4.92
N PHE A 161 -6.88 15.98 -4.40
CA PHE A 161 -6.72 16.13 -2.96
C PHE A 161 -8.02 16.58 -2.28
N LEU A 162 -8.69 17.61 -2.82
CA LEU A 162 -9.97 18.10 -2.29
C LEU A 162 -11.05 17.02 -2.35
N ALA A 163 -11.21 16.35 -3.50
CA ALA A 163 -12.22 15.30 -3.66
C ALA A 163 -12.01 14.14 -2.68
N ARG A 164 -10.75 13.81 -2.35
CA ARG A 164 -10.42 12.81 -1.35
C ARG A 164 -10.72 13.30 0.06
N TYR A 165 -10.31 14.52 0.39
CA TYR A 165 -10.49 15.09 1.73
C TYR A 165 -11.96 15.28 2.09
N ASP A 166 -12.79 15.72 1.13
CA ASP A 166 -14.22 15.92 1.33
C ASP A 166 -14.96 14.59 1.56
N LYS A 167 -14.55 13.50 0.89
CA LYS A 167 -15.13 12.16 1.12
C LYS A 167 -14.85 11.59 2.51
N THR A 168 -13.81 12.04 3.19
CA THR A 168 -13.43 11.55 4.52
C THR A 168 -14.04 12.37 5.68
N LYS A 169 -14.71 13.49 5.37
CA LYS A 169 -15.42 14.31 6.37
C LYS A 169 -16.93 14.00 6.48
N HIS A 170 -17.44 13.17 5.59
CA HIS A 170 -18.83 12.70 5.57
C HIS A 170 -18.90 11.19 5.78
#